data_57ce5a7ca89eb8c953b1617d63419be9
#
_entry.id   57ce5a7ca89eb8c953b1617d63419be9
#
_cell.length_a   1.000
_cell.length_b   1.000
_cell.length_c   1.000
_cell.angle_alpha   90.00
_cell.angle_beta   90.00
_cell.angle_gamma   90.00
#
_symmetry.space_group_name_H-M   'P 1'
#
loop_
_entity.id
_entity.type
_entity.pdbx_description
1 polymer ?
#
loop_
_entity_poly.entity_id
_entity_poly.type
_entity_poly.pdbx_seq_one_letter_code
_entity_poly.pdbx_strand_id
1 'polypeptide(L)'
;TSSNIAMSDKGINQSVASQLAKIKIQLECPVCLNIPRELPLPSCPSGHIVCRPCKERVKDCPTCRQPMPPNMINSLVGGLIEHVEHKCKYSDQGCKVKMMLKDLQLHETNCPERAIKCPYSFCGTFVKLRDINEHFLNSSFPHSVLVKDGNLSFLLVKWWRTVCVKVHDE
;
A
#
# COMPACT_ATOMS: atom_id res chain seq x y z
N THR A 1 17.75 -48.77 18.55
CA THR A 1 18.09 -48.19 17.24
C THR A 1 17.17 -47.01 17.01
N SER A 2 17.63 -45.81 17.45
CA SER A 2 16.91 -44.54 17.26
C SER A 2 17.33 -43.99 15.91
N SER A 3 16.44 -44.02 14.94
CA SER A 3 16.64 -43.40 13.62
C SER A 3 16.33 -41.92 13.72
N ASN A 4 17.34 -41.08 13.76
CA ASN A 4 17.26 -39.61 13.66
C ASN A 4 16.73 -39.26 12.26
N ILE A 5 15.48 -38.79 12.16
CA ILE A 5 14.97 -38.09 10.99
C ILE A 5 15.35 -36.60 11.15
N ALA A 6 16.54 -36.26 10.75
CA ALA A 6 16.93 -34.90 10.52
C ALA A 6 16.35 -34.46 9.16
N MET A 7 15.09 -34.03 9.14
CA MET A 7 14.52 -33.31 8.00
C MET A 7 15.19 -31.95 7.95
N SER A 8 15.91 -31.67 6.86
CA SER A 8 16.64 -30.42 6.72
C SER A 8 15.67 -29.23 6.66
N ASP A 9 15.81 -28.27 7.55
CA ASP A 9 14.98 -27.04 7.65
C ASP A 9 14.85 -26.27 6.31
N LYS A 10 15.80 -26.41 5.41
CA LYS A 10 15.77 -25.80 4.07
C LYS A 10 14.68 -26.37 3.16
N GLY A 11 14.39 -27.66 3.23
CA GLY A 11 13.35 -28.31 2.41
C GLY A 11 11.95 -27.94 2.87
N ILE A 12 11.73 -27.82 4.17
CA ILE A 12 10.45 -27.43 4.77
C ILE A 12 10.13 -25.98 4.41
N ASN A 13 11.09 -25.07 4.48
CA ASN A 13 10.91 -23.65 4.14
C ASN A 13 10.56 -23.43 2.67
N GLN A 14 11.14 -24.19 1.73
CA GLN A 14 10.80 -24.10 0.31
C GLN A 14 9.38 -24.60 0.02
N SER A 15 8.95 -25.69 0.67
CA SER A 15 7.61 -26.23 0.53
C SER A 15 6.54 -25.25 1.05
N VAL A 16 6.74 -24.70 2.24
CA VAL A 16 5.84 -23.70 2.86
C VAL A 16 5.75 -22.44 2.00
N ALA A 17 6.87 -21.90 1.53
CA ALA A 17 6.91 -20.72 0.67
C ALA A 17 6.12 -20.93 -0.64
N SER A 18 6.25 -22.11 -1.24
CA SER A 18 5.50 -22.49 -2.45
C SER A 18 4.00 -22.56 -2.20
N GLN A 19 3.58 -23.13 -1.07
CA GLN A 19 2.17 -23.20 -0.69
C GLN A 19 1.58 -21.82 -0.41
N LEU A 20 2.31 -20.96 0.32
CA LEU A 20 1.90 -19.58 0.57
C LEU A 20 1.77 -18.76 -0.73
N ALA A 21 2.66 -18.98 -1.69
CA ALA A 21 2.56 -18.34 -3.01
C ALA A 21 1.27 -18.75 -3.73
N LYS A 22 0.88 -20.01 -3.69
CA LYS A 22 -0.37 -20.51 -4.27
C LYS A 22 -1.60 -19.90 -3.59
N ILE A 23 -1.57 -19.76 -2.26
CA ILE A 23 -2.64 -19.11 -1.50
C ILE A 23 -2.77 -17.64 -1.90
N LYS A 24 -1.65 -16.92 -2.02
CA LYS A 24 -1.66 -15.51 -2.43
C LYS A 24 -2.32 -15.29 -3.79
N ILE A 25 -2.08 -16.18 -4.76
CA ILE A 25 -2.73 -16.13 -6.08
C ILE A 25 -4.25 -16.24 -5.97
N GLN A 26 -4.77 -17.02 -5.02
CA GLN A 26 -6.21 -17.15 -4.78
C GLN A 26 -6.84 -15.90 -4.16
N LEU A 27 -6.04 -15.01 -3.59
CA LEU A 27 -6.47 -13.75 -3.00
C LEU A 27 -6.41 -12.57 -4.00
N GLU A 28 -5.91 -12.80 -5.21
CA GLU A 28 -5.79 -11.77 -6.23
C GLU A 28 -7.14 -11.46 -6.90
N CYS A 29 -7.35 -10.20 -7.21
CA CYS A 29 -8.48 -9.79 -8.04
C CYS A 29 -8.28 -10.30 -9.47
N PRO A 30 -9.23 -11.05 -10.07
CA PRO A 30 -9.07 -11.63 -11.41
C PRO A 30 -9.05 -10.58 -12.54
N VAL A 31 -9.36 -9.32 -12.23
CA VAL A 31 -9.37 -8.23 -13.22
C VAL A 31 -8.04 -7.49 -13.28
N CYS A 32 -7.45 -7.12 -12.12
CA CYS A 32 -6.21 -6.34 -12.07
C CYS A 32 -5.01 -7.13 -11.55
N LEU A 33 -5.20 -8.40 -11.18
CA LEU A 33 -4.16 -9.33 -10.68
C LEU A 33 -3.41 -8.82 -9.44
N ASN A 34 -4.01 -7.90 -8.71
CA ASN A 34 -3.48 -7.41 -7.44
C ASN A 34 -4.30 -7.95 -6.28
N ILE A 35 -3.66 -8.15 -5.14
CA ILE A 35 -4.38 -8.43 -3.89
C ILE A 35 -5.16 -7.17 -3.49
N PRO A 36 -6.50 -7.27 -3.29
CA PRO A 36 -7.31 -6.13 -2.88
C PRO A 36 -6.80 -5.48 -1.60
N ARG A 37 -6.95 -4.16 -1.49
CA ARG A 37 -6.47 -3.39 -0.34
C ARG A 37 -7.61 -2.71 0.42
N GLU A 38 -8.77 -2.60 -0.20
CA GLU A 38 -9.96 -1.96 0.36
C GLU A 38 -10.96 -3.03 0.78
N LEU A 39 -11.41 -2.94 2.02
CA LEU A 39 -12.43 -3.81 2.60
C LEU A 39 -13.72 -3.01 2.84
N PRO A 40 -14.88 -3.63 2.85
CA PRO A 40 -15.16 -5.05 2.57
C PRO A 40 -15.04 -5.42 1.08
N LEU A 41 -14.78 -6.71 0.80
CA LEU A 41 -14.59 -7.22 -0.56
C LEU A 41 -15.90 -7.56 -1.25
N PRO A 42 -16.23 -6.96 -2.40
CA PRO A 42 -17.34 -7.39 -3.23
C PRO A 42 -17.16 -8.83 -3.73
N SER A 43 -18.23 -9.61 -3.71
CA SER A 43 -18.23 -11.00 -4.17
C SER A 43 -19.48 -11.36 -4.98
N CYS A 44 -19.39 -12.44 -5.75
CA CYS A 44 -20.55 -13.09 -6.35
C CYS A 44 -21.16 -14.15 -5.41
N PRO A 45 -22.34 -14.73 -5.70
CA PRO A 45 -22.94 -15.79 -4.90
C PRO A 45 -22.05 -17.03 -4.72
N SER A 46 -21.18 -17.33 -5.67
CA SER A 46 -20.18 -18.42 -5.57
C SER A 46 -18.94 -18.05 -4.75
N GLY A 47 -18.85 -16.85 -4.17
CA GLY A 47 -17.76 -16.41 -3.32
C GLY A 47 -16.53 -15.87 -4.05
N HIS A 48 -16.51 -15.78 -5.38
CA HIS A 48 -15.42 -15.13 -6.11
C HIS A 48 -15.38 -13.64 -5.80
N ILE A 49 -14.19 -13.12 -5.56
CA ILE A 49 -13.96 -11.73 -5.18
C ILE A 49 -13.51 -10.87 -6.36
N VAL A 50 -13.79 -9.58 -6.27
CA VAL A 50 -13.23 -8.53 -7.14
C VAL A 50 -12.89 -7.34 -6.26
N CYS A 51 -11.78 -6.65 -6.50
CA CYS A 51 -11.46 -5.44 -5.73
C CYS A 51 -12.49 -4.33 -6.04
N ARG A 52 -12.69 -3.40 -5.11
CA ARG A 52 -13.70 -2.34 -5.22
C ARG A 52 -13.55 -1.49 -6.51
N PRO A 53 -12.36 -0.99 -6.90
CA PRO A 53 -12.20 -0.24 -8.14
C PRO A 53 -12.52 -1.05 -9.41
N CYS A 54 -12.28 -2.37 -9.38
CA CYS A 54 -12.62 -3.23 -10.52
C CYS A 54 -14.13 -3.57 -10.54
N LYS A 55 -14.79 -3.64 -9.40
CA LYS A 55 -16.23 -3.88 -9.31
C LYS A 55 -17.04 -2.83 -10.05
N GLU A 56 -16.61 -1.57 -10.04
CA GLU A 56 -17.26 -0.48 -10.76
C GLU A 56 -17.22 -0.66 -12.29
N ARG A 57 -16.28 -1.45 -12.80
CA ARG A 57 -16.08 -1.71 -14.23
C ARG A 57 -16.68 -3.02 -14.72
N VAL A 58 -17.13 -3.89 -13.80
CA VAL A 58 -17.71 -5.19 -14.16
C VAL A 58 -19.12 -5.33 -13.59
N LYS A 59 -20.04 -5.83 -14.42
CA LYS A 59 -21.43 -6.15 -13.99
C LYS A 59 -21.49 -7.54 -13.41
N ASP A 60 -20.86 -8.50 -14.08
CA ASP A 60 -20.87 -9.91 -13.76
C ASP A 60 -19.50 -10.38 -13.29
N CYS A 61 -19.49 -11.49 -12.54
CA CYS A 61 -18.28 -12.09 -12.04
C CYS A 61 -17.36 -12.55 -13.19
N PRO A 62 -16.10 -12.08 -13.28
CA PRO A 62 -15.19 -12.49 -14.33
C PRO A 62 -14.88 -13.98 -14.33
N THR A 63 -15.04 -14.64 -13.18
CA THR A 63 -14.71 -16.07 -13.01
C THR A 63 -15.87 -16.99 -13.37
N CYS A 64 -17.09 -16.69 -12.95
CA CYS A 64 -18.26 -17.59 -13.13
C CYS A 64 -19.44 -16.96 -13.86
N ARG A 65 -19.34 -15.70 -14.29
CA ARG A 65 -20.37 -14.93 -15.03
C ARG A 65 -21.70 -14.74 -14.28
N GLN A 66 -21.76 -15.07 -12.99
CA GLN A 66 -22.93 -14.77 -12.17
C GLN A 66 -22.98 -13.27 -11.85
N PRO A 67 -24.18 -12.68 -11.64
CA PRO A 67 -24.31 -11.31 -11.20
C PRO A 67 -23.53 -11.05 -9.91
N MET A 68 -22.97 -9.85 -9.77
CA MET A 68 -22.30 -9.40 -8.55
C MET A 68 -23.17 -8.34 -7.85
N PRO A 69 -24.04 -8.74 -6.91
CA PRO A 69 -24.91 -7.81 -6.18
C PRO A 69 -24.07 -6.76 -5.42
N PRO A 70 -24.56 -5.51 -5.30
CA PRO A 70 -23.79 -4.42 -4.70
C PRO A 70 -23.47 -4.64 -3.22
N ASN A 71 -24.32 -5.38 -2.51
CA ASN A 71 -24.19 -5.59 -1.06
C ASN A 71 -23.62 -6.97 -0.69
N MET A 72 -23.24 -7.77 -1.66
CA MET A 72 -22.62 -9.08 -1.38
C MET A 72 -21.14 -8.94 -1.15
N ILE A 73 -20.67 -9.41 0.00
CA ILE A 73 -19.27 -9.32 0.42
C ILE A 73 -18.76 -10.70 0.85
N ASN A 74 -17.46 -10.92 0.70
CA ASN A 74 -16.77 -12.09 1.22
C ASN A 74 -15.91 -11.69 2.43
N SER A 75 -16.48 -11.81 3.63
CA SER A 75 -15.79 -11.43 4.87
C SER A 75 -14.64 -12.39 5.21
N LEU A 76 -14.75 -13.68 4.86
CA LEU A 76 -13.69 -14.65 5.13
C LEU A 76 -12.41 -14.30 4.36
N VAL A 77 -12.54 -14.07 3.05
CA VAL A 77 -11.40 -13.67 2.22
C VAL A 77 -10.88 -12.30 2.64
N GLY A 78 -11.77 -11.38 3.04
CA GLY A 78 -11.40 -10.09 3.60
C GLY A 78 -10.47 -10.22 4.82
N GLY A 79 -10.84 -11.06 5.78
CA GLY A 79 -10.02 -11.37 6.94
C GLY A 79 -8.66 -11.98 6.60
N LEU A 80 -8.59 -12.86 5.59
CA LEU A 80 -7.32 -13.43 5.13
C LEU A 80 -6.41 -12.37 4.50
N ILE A 81 -6.98 -11.43 3.76
CA ILE A 81 -6.23 -10.33 3.11
C ILE A 81 -5.56 -9.40 4.12
N GLU A 82 -6.15 -9.18 5.30
CA GLU A 82 -5.55 -8.38 6.37
C GLU A 82 -4.24 -8.99 6.90
N HIS A 83 -4.08 -10.32 6.78
CA HIS A 83 -2.94 -11.08 7.29
C HIS A 83 -1.87 -11.39 6.22
N VAL A 84 -2.03 -10.90 4.99
CA VAL A 84 -0.98 -11.02 3.98
C VAL A 84 -0.22 -9.71 3.81
N GLU A 85 1.04 -9.82 3.40
CA GLU A 85 1.86 -8.66 3.08
C GLU A 85 1.45 -8.03 1.75
N HIS A 86 1.28 -6.73 1.77
CA HIS A 86 1.03 -5.90 0.59
C HIS A 86 2.24 -5.05 0.25
N LYS A 87 2.47 -4.83 -1.04
CA LYS A 87 3.48 -3.86 -1.50
C LYS A 87 2.97 -2.44 -1.26
N CYS A 88 3.86 -1.52 -0.93
CA CYS A 88 3.52 -0.10 -0.88
C CYS A 88 2.98 0.39 -2.25
N LYS A 89 2.01 1.30 -2.24
CA LYS A 89 1.44 1.87 -3.49
C LYS A 89 2.47 2.66 -4.32
N TYR A 90 3.56 3.06 -3.69
CA TYR A 90 4.69 3.72 -4.35
C TYR A 90 5.81 2.73 -4.74
N SER A 91 5.50 1.43 -4.84
CA SER A 91 6.47 0.40 -5.26
C SER A 91 7.03 0.67 -6.65
N ASP A 92 6.20 1.15 -7.57
CA ASP A 92 6.61 1.51 -8.94
C ASP A 92 7.51 2.77 -8.97
N GLN A 93 7.49 3.57 -7.89
CA GLN A 93 8.35 4.74 -7.72
C GLN A 93 9.64 4.42 -6.94
N GLY A 94 9.84 3.14 -6.57
CA GLY A 94 11.05 2.64 -5.93
C GLY A 94 10.90 2.20 -4.47
N CYS A 95 9.72 2.28 -3.87
CA CYS A 95 9.49 1.79 -2.52
C CYS A 95 9.50 0.26 -2.48
N LYS A 96 10.42 -0.33 -1.70
CA LYS A 96 10.54 -1.78 -1.56
C LYS A 96 9.81 -2.35 -0.34
N VAL A 97 9.12 -1.50 0.41
CA VAL A 97 8.43 -1.89 1.64
C VAL A 97 7.23 -2.78 1.33
N LYS A 98 7.14 -3.88 2.10
CA LYS A 98 5.99 -4.79 2.14
C LYS A 98 5.62 -4.98 3.60
N MET A 99 4.33 -4.86 3.92
CA MET A 99 3.82 -5.05 5.27
C MET A 99 2.33 -5.35 5.26
N MET A 100 1.77 -5.69 6.40
CA MET A 100 0.34 -5.93 6.56
C MET A 100 -0.46 -4.65 6.28
N LEU A 101 -1.71 -4.80 5.83
CA LEU A 101 -2.54 -3.70 5.37
C LEU A 101 -2.69 -2.58 6.42
N LYS A 102 -2.82 -2.96 7.69
CA LYS A 102 -2.94 -2.02 8.81
C LYS A 102 -1.74 -1.07 8.92
N ASP A 103 -0.53 -1.64 8.86
CA ASP A 103 0.71 -0.86 9.03
C ASP A 103 1.07 -0.10 7.74
N LEU A 104 0.62 -0.64 6.60
CA LEU A 104 0.90 -0.08 5.29
C LEU A 104 0.26 1.29 5.09
N GLN A 105 -0.93 1.54 5.64
CA GLN A 105 -1.60 2.83 5.56
C GLN A 105 -0.76 3.93 6.23
N LEU A 106 -0.22 3.65 7.42
CA LEU A 106 0.65 4.60 8.13
C LEU A 106 1.97 4.81 7.37
N HIS A 107 2.57 3.73 6.84
CA HIS A 107 3.78 3.86 6.02
C HIS A 107 3.51 4.72 4.77
N GLU A 108 2.41 4.53 4.08
CA GLU A 108 2.11 5.23 2.82
C GLU A 108 1.86 6.73 2.99
N THR A 109 1.38 7.17 4.15
CA THR A 109 1.31 8.59 4.48
C THR A 109 2.70 9.21 4.62
N ASN A 110 3.69 8.41 5.06
CA ASN A 110 5.06 8.83 5.36
C ASN A 110 6.11 8.23 4.42
N CYS A 111 5.67 7.62 3.30
CA CYS A 111 6.58 6.93 2.39
C CYS A 111 7.60 7.90 1.78
N PRO A 112 8.91 7.61 1.88
CA PRO A 112 9.96 8.46 1.29
C PRO A 112 9.84 8.63 -0.23
N GLU A 113 9.29 7.62 -0.92
CA GLU A 113 9.10 7.64 -2.37
C GLU A 113 7.81 8.36 -2.80
N ARG A 114 6.97 8.80 -1.86
CA ARG A 114 5.75 9.53 -2.17
C ARG A 114 6.08 10.87 -2.79
N ALA A 115 5.52 11.15 -3.98
CA ALA A 115 5.59 12.46 -4.58
C ALA A 115 4.64 13.43 -3.86
N ILE A 116 5.17 14.55 -3.42
CA ILE A 116 4.41 15.65 -2.80
C ILE A 116 4.62 16.93 -3.60
N LYS A 117 3.58 17.76 -3.67
CA LYS A 117 3.71 19.09 -4.22
C LYS A 117 4.51 19.96 -3.25
N CYS A 118 5.46 20.72 -3.77
CA CYS A 118 6.17 21.68 -2.93
C CYS A 118 5.17 22.61 -2.22
N PRO A 119 5.28 22.77 -0.88
CA PRO A 119 4.35 23.60 -0.11
C PRO A 119 4.46 25.09 -0.44
N TYR A 120 5.52 25.48 -1.12
CA TYR A 120 5.70 26.84 -1.56
C TYR A 120 4.81 27.12 -2.77
N SER A 121 3.81 27.98 -2.63
CA SER A 121 2.73 28.17 -3.60
C SER A 121 3.21 28.55 -5.00
N PHE A 122 4.33 29.26 -5.10
CA PHE A 122 4.90 29.69 -6.38
C PHE A 122 5.85 28.68 -7.03
N CYS A 123 6.26 27.64 -6.33
CA CYS A 123 7.19 26.63 -6.85
C CYS A 123 6.51 25.66 -7.84
N GLY A 124 5.33 25.15 -7.49
CA GLY A 124 4.55 24.23 -8.32
C GLY A 124 5.19 22.84 -8.57
N THR A 125 6.43 22.60 -8.12
CA THR A 125 7.19 21.38 -8.37
C THR A 125 6.71 20.23 -7.50
N PHE A 126 6.67 19.00 -8.09
CA PHE A 126 6.46 17.77 -7.34
C PHE A 126 7.80 17.11 -7.07
N VAL A 127 8.06 16.76 -5.81
CA VAL A 127 9.31 16.12 -5.36
C VAL A 127 9.00 14.91 -4.50
N LYS A 128 9.91 13.94 -4.46
CA LYS A 128 9.78 12.84 -3.51
C LYS A 128 9.98 13.37 -2.08
N LEU A 129 9.25 12.77 -1.15
CA LEU A 129 9.30 13.21 0.24
C LEU A 129 10.73 13.18 0.82
N ARG A 130 11.53 12.19 0.45
CA ARG A 130 12.94 12.11 0.88
C ARG A 130 13.82 13.25 0.34
N ASP A 131 13.46 13.81 -0.82
CA ASP A 131 14.28 14.79 -1.54
C ASP A 131 13.81 16.24 -1.25
N ILE A 132 12.80 16.42 -0.39
CA ILE A 132 12.19 17.73 -0.13
C ILE A 132 13.19 18.73 0.47
N ASN A 133 14.09 18.29 1.33
CA ASN A 133 15.11 19.13 1.93
C ASN A 133 16.12 19.63 0.88
N GLU A 134 16.57 18.72 0.03
CA GLU A 134 17.47 19.06 -1.07
C GLU A 134 16.81 20.01 -2.06
N HIS A 135 15.53 19.80 -2.36
CA HIS A 135 14.73 20.70 -3.19
C HIS A 135 14.68 22.11 -2.60
N PHE A 136 14.49 22.26 -1.30
CA PHE A 136 14.48 23.59 -0.66
C PHE A 136 15.84 24.30 -0.71
N LEU A 137 16.93 23.55 -0.65
CA LEU A 137 18.29 24.10 -0.67
C LEU A 137 18.74 24.49 -2.09
N ASN A 138 18.36 23.68 -3.10
CA ASN A 138 18.89 23.77 -4.46
C ASN A 138 17.91 24.34 -5.49
N SER A 139 16.71 24.75 -5.06
CA SER A 139 15.70 25.23 -5.99
C SER A 139 16.06 26.62 -6.53
N SER A 140 15.79 26.83 -7.83
CA SER A 140 15.99 28.12 -8.51
C SER A 140 15.09 29.23 -7.97
N PHE A 141 14.05 28.88 -7.22
CA PHE A 141 13.20 29.82 -6.50
C PHE A 141 13.68 29.93 -5.05
N PRO A 142 13.93 31.13 -4.56
CA PRO A 142 14.27 31.33 -3.16
C PRO A 142 13.07 30.90 -2.32
N HIS A 143 13.10 29.69 -1.83
CA HIS A 143 12.22 29.28 -0.75
C HIS A 143 12.74 30.01 0.48
N SER A 144 12.15 31.16 0.84
CA SER A 144 12.49 31.87 2.07
C SER A 144 12.05 30.98 3.26
N VAL A 145 12.87 30.00 3.54
CA VAL A 145 12.80 29.24 4.77
C VAL A 145 13.32 30.19 5.85
N LEU A 146 12.44 30.69 6.69
CA LEU A 146 12.87 31.36 7.92
C LEU A 146 13.62 30.32 8.77
N VAL A 147 14.93 30.23 8.55
CA VAL A 147 15.84 29.47 9.41
C VAL A 147 15.97 30.28 10.70
N LYS A 148 15.05 30.04 11.63
CA LYS A 148 15.26 30.47 13.01
C LYS A 148 16.17 29.41 13.63
N ASP A 149 17.36 29.84 14.05
CA ASP A 149 18.32 29.06 14.85
C ASP A 149 19.00 27.87 14.17
N GLY A 150 19.30 27.96 12.87
CA GLY A 150 20.14 26.94 12.19
C GLY A 150 19.56 25.53 12.07
N ASN A 151 18.34 25.31 12.50
CA ASN A 151 17.70 24.00 12.53
C ASN A 151 16.51 23.91 11.57
N LEU A 152 16.76 23.45 10.35
CA LEU A 152 15.74 23.18 9.32
C LEU A 152 14.62 22.24 9.78
N SER A 153 14.89 21.45 10.80
CA SER A 153 13.97 20.40 11.29
C SER A 153 12.68 20.95 11.92
N PHE A 154 12.68 22.16 12.48
CA PHE A 154 11.56 22.66 13.26
C PHE A 154 10.36 23.14 12.41
N LEU A 155 10.62 23.73 11.25
CA LEU A 155 9.55 24.18 10.34
C LEU A 155 8.98 23.02 9.52
N LEU A 156 9.81 22.04 9.12
CA LEU A 156 9.36 20.85 8.44
C LEU A 156 8.46 19.98 9.34
N VAL A 157 8.79 19.86 10.62
CA VAL A 157 7.98 19.09 11.59
C VAL A 157 6.63 19.78 11.84
N LYS A 158 6.58 21.12 11.90
CA LYS A 158 5.34 21.87 12.10
C LYS A 158 4.43 21.77 10.87
N TRP A 159 5.00 21.88 9.66
CA TRP A 159 4.26 21.72 8.42
C TRP A 159 3.82 20.28 8.21
N TRP A 160 4.68 19.31 8.53
CA TRP A 160 4.39 17.88 8.51
C TRP A 160 3.16 17.53 9.35
N ARG A 161 3.06 18.05 10.58
CA ARG A 161 1.88 17.85 11.44
C ARG A 161 0.63 18.48 10.85
N THR A 162 0.73 19.65 10.22
CA THR A 162 -0.41 20.34 9.63
C THR A 162 -0.94 19.62 8.38
N VAL A 163 -0.07 19.06 7.55
CA VAL A 163 -0.48 18.28 6.34
C VAL A 163 -1.02 16.90 6.71
N CYS A 164 -0.42 16.23 7.68
CA CYS A 164 -0.91 14.92 8.14
C CYS A 164 -2.26 15.03 8.88
N VAL A 165 -2.52 16.11 9.61
CA VAL A 165 -3.80 16.32 10.32
C VAL A 165 -4.94 16.65 9.35
N LYS A 166 -4.67 17.43 8.28
CA LYS A 166 -5.71 17.76 7.29
C LYS A 166 -6.16 16.63 6.38
N VAL A 167 -5.41 15.53 6.29
CA VAL A 167 -5.79 14.35 5.49
C VAL A 167 -6.76 13.42 6.25
N HIS A 168 -6.98 13.66 7.55
CA HIS A 168 -7.90 12.88 8.36
C HIS A 168 -9.29 13.53 8.59
N ASP A 169 -9.50 14.77 8.10
CA ASP A 169 -10.76 15.53 8.31
C ASP A 169 -11.57 15.75 7.02
N GLU A 170 -11.31 14.99 5.93
CA GLU A 170 -12.14 14.99 4.72
C GLU A 170 -12.62 13.58 4.35
#